data_432661a3fcce81ec668173ca02c07dc1
#
_entry.id   432661a3fcce81ec668173ca02c07dc1
#
_cell.length_a   1.000
_cell.length_b   1.000
_cell.length_c   1.000
_cell.angle_alpha   90.00
_cell.angle_beta   90.00
_cell.angle_gamma   90.00
#
_symmetry.space_group_name_H-M   'P 1'
#
loop_
_entity.id
_entity.type
_entity.pdbx_description
1 polymer ?
#
loop_
_entity_poly.entity_id
_entity_poly.type
_entity_poly.pdbx_seq_one_letter_code
_entity_poly.pdbx_strand_id
1 'polypeptide(L)'
;MGPEVKLYKKLKEFTPQIIWNRIENLSLPGMPDLLGYNTSGTFFTVELKVTKSNKIKFSPHQIAWHVQHPKNSFILAEALGPRSRNRFQMFRGSCIMELSGRGLELEACCLGLEACCLELESLGA
;
A
#
# COMPACT_ATOMS: atom_id res chain seq x y z
N MET A 1 14.77 -8.76 -10.10
CA MET A 1 13.48 -8.59 -9.42
C MET A 1 13.36 -7.17 -8.89
N GLY A 2 12.30 -6.47 -9.22
CA GLY A 2 12.11 -5.10 -8.76
C GLY A 2 11.82 -5.01 -7.27
N PRO A 3 12.02 -3.83 -6.66
CA PRO A 3 11.81 -3.65 -5.23
C PRO A 3 10.37 -3.86 -4.79
N GLU A 4 9.38 -3.53 -5.60
CA GLU A 4 7.98 -3.78 -5.30
C GLU A 4 7.64 -5.27 -5.24
N VAL A 5 8.29 -6.08 -6.08
CA VAL A 5 8.11 -7.54 -6.04
C VAL A 5 8.67 -8.11 -4.73
N LYS A 6 9.80 -7.57 -4.27
CA LYS A 6 10.37 -7.98 -2.98
C LYS A 6 9.45 -7.58 -1.82
N LEU A 7 8.87 -6.40 -1.88
CA LEU A 7 7.91 -5.94 -0.88
C LEU A 7 6.67 -6.83 -0.86
N TYR A 8 6.16 -7.21 -2.03
CA TYR A 8 5.03 -8.12 -2.14
C TYR A 8 5.32 -9.46 -1.47
N LYS A 9 6.52 -10.02 -1.69
CA LYS A 9 6.91 -11.28 -1.05
C LYS A 9 6.92 -11.18 0.46
N LYS A 10 7.45 -10.09 1.01
CA LYS A 10 7.43 -9.84 2.46
C LYS A 10 6.00 -9.76 2.98
N LEU A 11 5.15 -9.02 2.28
CA LEU A 11 3.75 -8.88 2.68
C LEU A 11 3.05 -10.22 2.73
N LYS A 12 3.25 -11.07 1.73
CA LYS A 12 2.64 -12.40 1.67
C LYS A 12 3.11 -13.30 2.82
N GLU A 13 4.38 -13.24 3.16
CA GLU A 13 4.92 -14.05 4.26
C GLU A 13 4.27 -13.73 5.59
N PHE A 14 3.97 -12.44 5.84
CA PHE A 14 3.37 -11.98 7.09
C PHE A 14 1.85 -12.06 7.10
N THR A 15 1.23 -12.44 5.99
CA THR A 15 -0.24 -12.52 5.88
C THR A 15 -0.67 -13.83 5.25
N PRO A 16 -0.36 -15.00 5.87
CA PRO A 16 -0.66 -16.30 5.25
C PRO A 16 -2.16 -16.56 5.10
N GLN A 17 -3.03 -15.84 5.82
CA GLN A 17 -4.48 -16.01 5.76
C GLN A 17 -5.16 -15.08 4.77
N ILE A 18 -4.42 -14.15 4.16
CA ILE A 18 -4.97 -13.25 3.14
C ILE A 18 -4.76 -13.89 1.76
N ILE A 19 -5.82 -13.91 0.97
CA ILE A 19 -5.74 -14.32 -0.42
C ILE A 19 -5.35 -13.10 -1.23
N TRP A 20 -4.19 -13.18 -1.88
CA TRP A 20 -3.67 -12.09 -2.69
C TRP A 20 -3.76 -12.39 -4.17
N ASN A 21 -4.14 -11.40 -4.95
CA ASN A 21 -4.07 -11.44 -6.41
C ASN A 21 -3.32 -10.19 -6.89
N ARG A 22 -2.33 -10.38 -7.75
CA ARG A 22 -1.68 -9.27 -8.42
C ARG A 22 -2.59 -8.77 -9.54
N ILE A 23 -2.78 -7.46 -9.57
CA ILE A 23 -3.59 -6.84 -10.63
C ILE A 23 -2.64 -6.43 -11.74
N GLU A 24 -2.67 -7.15 -12.86
CA GLU A 24 -1.89 -6.83 -14.04
C GLU A 24 -2.85 -6.43 -15.15
N ASN A 25 -3.28 -5.19 -15.13
CA ASN A 25 -4.25 -4.71 -16.09
C ASN A 25 -3.71 -3.49 -16.82
N LEU A 26 -3.33 -3.70 -18.08
CA LEU A 26 -2.80 -2.65 -18.93
C LEU A 26 -3.89 -1.73 -19.51
N SER A 27 -5.15 -2.15 -19.43
CA SER A 27 -6.25 -1.38 -20.00
C SER A 27 -6.92 -0.44 -18.99
N LEU A 28 -6.59 -0.53 -17.70
CA LEU A 28 -7.12 0.35 -16.65
C LEU A 28 -5.97 1.03 -15.91
N PRO A 29 -5.49 2.17 -16.41
CA PRO A 29 -4.39 2.89 -15.77
C PRO A 29 -4.75 3.30 -14.34
N GLY A 30 -3.76 3.22 -13.46
CA GLY A 30 -3.93 3.66 -12.07
C GLY A 30 -4.47 2.60 -11.11
N MET A 31 -4.83 1.42 -11.60
CA MET A 31 -5.23 0.31 -10.72
C MET A 31 -4.11 -0.03 -9.73
N PRO A 32 -4.46 -0.33 -8.47
CA PRO A 32 -3.46 -0.76 -7.50
C PRO A 32 -2.79 -2.08 -7.89
N ASP A 33 -1.64 -2.34 -7.26
CA ASP A 33 -0.87 -3.55 -7.56
C ASP A 33 -1.55 -4.83 -7.10
N LEU A 34 -2.25 -4.79 -5.98
CA LEU A 34 -2.76 -5.98 -5.30
C LEU A 34 -4.23 -5.86 -4.94
N LEU A 35 -4.94 -6.97 -5.09
CA LEU A 35 -6.26 -7.17 -4.50
C LEU A 35 -6.11 -8.21 -3.40
N GLY A 36 -6.54 -7.87 -2.18
CA GLY A 36 -6.53 -8.76 -1.04
C GLY A 36 -7.94 -9.14 -0.60
N TYR A 37 -8.05 -10.32 -0.01
CA TYR A 37 -9.30 -10.82 0.57
C TYR A 37 -8.97 -11.50 1.88
N ASN A 38 -9.51 -10.99 2.98
CA ASN A 38 -9.16 -11.50 4.31
C ASN A 38 -10.20 -12.50 4.85
N THR A 39 -9.96 -13.02 6.05
CA THR A 39 -10.82 -14.04 6.66
C THR A 39 -12.20 -13.49 7.04
N SER A 40 -12.35 -12.18 7.17
CA SER A 40 -13.66 -11.55 7.40
C SER A 40 -14.50 -11.44 6.12
N GLY A 41 -13.96 -11.85 4.97
CA GLY A 41 -14.65 -11.72 3.70
C GLY A 41 -14.63 -10.31 3.14
N THR A 42 -13.63 -9.52 3.49
CA THR A 42 -13.50 -8.14 3.06
C THR A 42 -12.43 -8.02 1.98
N PHE A 43 -12.81 -7.41 0.85
CA PHE A 43 -11.87 -7.07 -0.21
C PHE A 43 -11.23 -5.71 0.08
N PHE A 44 -9.97 -5.59 -0.29
CA PHE A 44 -9.24 -4.34 -0.21
C PHE A 44 -8.13 -4.33 -1.25
N THR A 45 -7.59 -3.15 -1.53
CA THR A 45 -6.48 -3.02 -2.48
C THR A 45 -5.27 -2.43 -1.81
N VAL A 46 -4.09 -2.78 -2.32
CA VAL A 46 -2.82 -2.24 -1.83
C VAL A 46 -1.96 -1.83 -3.02
N GLU A 47 -1.57 -0.56 -3.02
CA GLU A 47 -0.57 -0.03 -3.94
C GLU A 47 0.79 -0.13 -3.24
N LEU A 48 1.77 -0.73 -3.90
CA LEU A 48 3.12 -0.91 -3.34
C LEU A 48 4.04 0.19 -3.84
N LYS A 49 4.74 0.83 -2.92
CA LYS A 49 5.72 1.86 -3.25
C LYS A 49 7.01 1.61 -2.47
N VAL A 50 8.14 1.73 -3.16
CA VAL A 50 9.45 1.66 -2.53
C VAL A 50 10.18 2.95 -2.90
N THR A 51 10.76 3.61 -1.90
CA THR A 51 11.45 4.88 -2.11
C THR A 51 12.75 4.95 -1.31
N LYS A 52 13.73 5.65 -1.84
CA LYS A 52 14.98 5.97 -1.14
C LYS A 52 14.94 7.37 -0.54
N SER A 53 13.91 8.15 -0.85
CA SER A 53 13.72 9.49 -0.32
C SER A 53 12.48 9.54 0.56
N ASN A 54 12.09 10.74 1.00
CA ASN A 54 10.84 10.93 1.73
C ASN A 54 9.64 11.13 0.81
N LYS A 55 9.86 11.22 -0.50
CA LYS A 55 8.79 11.48 -1.46
C LYS A 55 8.34 10.19 -2.11
N ILE A 56 7.05 10.11 -2.38
CA ILE A 56 6.44 9.01 -3.11
C ILE A 56 5.81 9.59 -4.37
N LYS A 57 6.14 9.00 -5.51
CA LYS A 57 5.62 9.45 -6.80
C LYS A 57 4.40 8.63 -7.19
N PHE A 58 3.35 9.33 -7.59
CA PHE A 58 2.14 8.70 -8.13
C PHE A 58 1.87 9.29 -9.51
N SER A 59 1.40 8.44 -10.42
CA SER A 59 0.88 8.94 -11.70
C SER A 59 -0.47 9.63 -11.46
N PRO A 60 -0.88 10.54 -12.38
CA PRO A 60 -2.22 11.14 -12.29
C PRO A 60 -3.33 10.08 -12.27
N HIS A 61 -3.15 8.96 -12.95
CA HIS A 61 -4.12 7.87 -12.97
C HIS A 61 -4.23 7.18 -11.61
N GLN A 62 -3.10 6.98 -10.93
CA GLN A 62 -3.10 6.39 -9.58
C GLN A 62 -3.81 7.31 -8.59
N ILE A 63 -3.57 8.61 -8.68
CA ILE A 63 -4.24 9.58 -7.82
C ILE A 63 -5.75 9.54 -8.08
N ALA A 64 -6.16 9.61 -9.34
CA ALA A 64 -7.57 9.61 -9.71
C ALA A 64 -8.27 8.33 -9.23
N TRP A 65 -7.65 7.18 -9.41
CA TRP A 65 -8.23 5.91 -8.98
C TRP A 65 -8.49 5.90 -7.47
N HIS A 66 -7.51 6.30 -6.67
CA HIS A 66 -7.64 6.27 -5.21
C HIS A 66 -8.63 7.30 -4.70
N VAL A 67 -8.70 8.47 -5.35
CA VAL A 67 -9.72 9.48 -5.00
C VAL A 67 -11.13 8.93 -5.24
N GLN A 68 -11.32 8.14 -6.29
CA GLN A 68 -12.61 7.54 -6.63
C GLN A 68 -12.93 6.30 -5.80
N HIS A 69 -11.94 5.70 -5.14
CA HIS A 69 -12.09 4.47 -4.35
C HIS A 69 -11.53 4.67 -2.94
N PRO A 70 -12.19 5.53 -2.12
CA PRO A 70 -11.63 5.91 -0.81
C PRO A 70 -11.72 4.83 0.26
N LYS A 71 -12.58 3.82 0.08
CA LYS A 71 -12.77 2.76 1.08
C LYS A 71 -11.94 1.54 0.75
N ASN A 72 -11.32 0.97 1.79
CA ASN A 72 -10.58 -0.29 1.68
C ASN A 72 -9.49 -0.25 0.60
N SER A 73 -8.87 0.90 0.43
CA SER A 73 -7.72 1.06 -0.45
C SER A 73 -6.57 1.62 0.38
N PHE A 74 -5.39 1.03 0.19
CA PHE A 74 -4.21 1.34 1.00
C PHE A 74 -2.98 1.50 0.11
N ILE A 75 -2.02 2.26 0.63
CA ILE A 75 -0.71 2.43 0.01
C ILE A 75 0.31 1.97 1.04
N LEU A 76 1.07 0.93 0.70
CA LEU A 76 2.15 0.42 1.55
C LEU A 76 3.47 0.89 0.98
N ALA A 77 4.21 1.65 1.78
CA ALA A 77 5.50 2.20 1.39
C ALA A 77 6.63 1.56 2.17
N GLU A 78 7.67 1.15 1.46
CA GLU A 78 8.94 0.74 2.06
C GLU A 78 9.97 1.81 1.81
N ALA A 79 10.53 2.37 2.89
CA ALA A 79 11.54 3.40 2.83
C ALA A 79 12.92 2.76 2.98
N LEU A 80 13.74 2.87 1.93
CA LEU A 80 15.08 2.28 1.90
C LEU A 80 16.19 3.25 2.30
N GLY A 81 15.83 4.51 2.55
CA GLY A 81 16.81 5.53 2.89
C GLY A 81 17.44 5.29 4.27
N PRO A 82 18.72 5.65 4.44
CA PRO A 82 19.44 5.40 5.70
C PRO A 82 18.92 6.21 6.88
N ARG A 83 18.13 7.26 6.64
CA ARG A 83 17.57 8.12 7.69
C ARG A 83 16.12 7.78 8.03
N SER A 84 15.56 6.73 7.42
CA SER A 84 14.17 6.36 7.66
C SER A 84 14.02 5.76 9.05
N ARG A 85 13.22 6.38 9.90
CA ARG A 85 12.88 5.86 11.23
C ARG A 85 11.99 4.62 11.12
N ASN A 86 11.07 4.65 10.17
CA ASN A 86 10.13 3.57 9.93
C ASN A 86 10.31 3.08 8.51
N ARG A 87 10.76 1.84 8.38
CA ARG A 87 10.97 1.24 7.08
C ARG A 87 9.66 1.01 6.34
N PHE A 88 8.62 0.62 7.06
CA PHE A 88 7.32 0.31 6.47
C PHE A 88 6.26 1.23 7.05
N GLN A 89 5.53 1.89 6.16
CA GLN A 89 4.45 2.79 6.52
C GLN A 89 3.26 2.51 5.61
N MET A 90 2.06 2.44 6.18
CA MET A 90 0.86 2.27 5.40
C MET A 90 -0.03 3.50 5.53
N PHE A 91 -0.62 3.90 4.43
CA PHE A 91 -1.51 5.05 4.34
C PHE A 91 -2.83 4.62 3.73
N ARG A 92 -3.91 5.25 4.12
CA ARG A 92 -5.19 5.05 3.46
C ARG A 92 -5.14 5.65 2.07
N GLY A 93 -5.75 4.99 1.10
CA GLY A 93 -5.80 5.49 -0.27
C GLY A 93 -6.48 6.85 -0.38
N SER A 94 -7.42 7.15 0.52
CA SER A 94 -8.09 8.45 0.57
C SER A 94 -7.12 9.62 0.86
N CYS A 95 -5.93 9.33 1.39
CA CYS A 95 -4.92 10.34 1.70
C CYS A 95 -3.92 10.56 0.57
N ILE A 96 -4.16 10.00 -0.61
CA ILE A 96 -3.17 9.99 -1.69
C ILE A 96 -2.74 11.40 -2.12
N MET A 97 -3.65 12.37 -2.12
CA MET A 97 -3.31 13.75 -2.49
C MET A 97 -2.31 14.35 -1.50
N GLU A 98 -2.57 14.19 -0.20
CA GLU A 98 -1.68 14.68 0.83
C GLU A 98 -0.35 13.93 0.80
N LEU A 99 -0.40 12.61 0.59
CA LEU A 99 0.79 11.77 0.52
C LEU A 99 1.67 12.17 -0.66
N SER A 100 1.07 12.48 -1.79
CA SER A 100 1.79 12.96 -2.97
C SER A 100 2.53 14.27 -2.71
N GLY A 101 1.93 15.17 -1.90
CA GLY A 101 2.53 16.45 -1.56
C GLY A 101 3.55 16.39 -0.42
N ARG A 102 3.22 15.66 0.64
CA ARG A 102 4.01 15.63 1.88
C ARG A 102 4.96 14.44 1.98
N GLY A 103 4.71 13.39 1.22
CA GLY A 103 5.51 12.18 1.28
C GLY A 103 5.42 11.48 2.62
N LEU A 104 6.50 10.82 3.03
CA LEU A 104 6.55 10.01 4.25
C LEU A 104 6.46 10.82 5.54
N GLU A 105 6.43 12.15 5.46
CA GLU A 105 6.19 13.02 6.61
C GLU A 105 4.71 13.03 7.01
N LEU A 106 3.82 12.61 6.11
CA LEU A 106 2.41 12.46 6.44
C LEU A 106 2.26 11.35 7.48
N GLU A 107 1.33 11.56 8.42
CA GLU A 107 1.05 10.55 9.43
C GLU A 107 0.46 9.29 8.80
N ALA A 108 1.15 8.17 8.99
CA ALA A 108 0.70 6.87 8.50
C ALA A 108 -0.39 6.30 9.40
N CYS A 109 -1.28 5.49 8.82
CA CYS A 109 -2.27 4.78 9.64
C CYS A 109 -1.64 3.60 10.39
N CYS A 110 -0.55 3.04 9.87
CA CYS A 110 0.18 1.95 10.52
C CYS A 110 1.67 2.11 10.27
N LEU A 111 2.48 1.82 11.28
CA LEU A 111 3.94 1.85 11.21
C LEU A 111 4.48 0.45 11.48
N GLY A 112 5.41 0.02 10.63
CA GLY A 112 5.99 -1.31 10.70
C GLY A 112 5.18 -2.34 9.95
N LEU A 113 5.86 -3.34 9.40
CA LEU A 113 5.21 -4.35 8.54
C LEU A 113 4.19 -5.18 9.32
N GLU A 114 4.51 -5.56 10.54
CA GLU A 114 3.61 -6.35 11.37
C GLU A 114 2.29 -5.62 11.65
N ALA A 115 2.36 -4.34 12.04
CA ALA A 115 1.17 -3.54 12.30
C ALA A 115 0.34 -3.35 11.03
N CYS A 116 0.99 -3.13 9.89
CA CYS A 116 0.30 -3.01 8.61
C CYS A 116 -0.45 -4.30 8.26
N CYS A 117 0.19 -5.44 8.46
CA CYS A 117 -0.42 -6.75 8.19
C CYS A 117 -1.62 -7.01 9.10
N LEU A 118 -1.50 -6.69 10.39
CA LEU A 118 -2.60 -6.85 11.34
C LEU A 118 -3.80 -5.99 10.96
N GLU A 119 -3.57 -4.78 10.51
CA GLU A 119 -4.65 -3.89 10.04
C GLU A 119 -5.39 -4.52 8.86
N LEU A 120 -4.67 -5.04 7.87
CA LEU A 120 -5.28 -5.66 6.70
C LEU A 120 -6.05 -6.93 7.07
N GLU A 121 -5.53 -7.73 7.98
CA GLU A 121 -6.20 -8.94 8.44
C GLU A 121 -7.47 -8.64 9.24
N SER A 122 -7.54 -7.50 9.90
CA SER A 122 -8.67 -7.13 10.76
C SER A 122 -9.76 -6.30 10.07
N LEU A 123 -9.58 -5.94 8.80
CA LEU A 123 -10.60 -5.17 8.08
C LEU A 123 -11.92 -5.94 8.03
N GLY A 124 -13.01 -5.24 8.37
CA GLY A 124 -14.35 -5.82 8.34
C GLY A 124 -14.66 -6.76 9.50
N ALA A 125 -13.73 -6.90 10.42
CA ALA A 125 -13.93 -7.76 11.60
C ALA A 125 -14.76 -7.06 12.68
#